data_b3c60a93bf0343303eaeed7f2e6428f5
#
_entry.id   b3c60a93bf0343303eaeed7f2e6428f5
#
_cell.length_a   1.000
_cell.length_b   1.000
_cell.length_c   1.000
_cell.angle_alpha   90.00
_cell.angle_beta   90.00
_cell.angle_gamma   90.00
#
_symmetry.space_group_name_H-M   'P 1'
#
loop_
_entity.id
_entity.type
_entity.pdbx_description
1 polymer ?
#
loop_
_entity_poly.entity_id
_entity_poly.type
_entity_poly.pdbx_seq_one_letter_code
_entity_poly.pdbx_strand_id
1 'polypeptide(L)'
;MCIRDRLITIILLGCSDNNRATQSTVPTPTVIYTPGEIVSDGQGYVQYRVGNTPVIITVPHDGTLVPSTMADRTGDTARAVNTRKVAEQFAVFFNANSNGLFPHIIYNNVSRTKLDPDANLTDGAQGNSYATLSYGTYHSYLQTAIDSVEAHFDSGVLLNLVEHDHSVQQFELGYLLSANNLNLSNSALNSYSSQSSVNQMASISAATFSEIVRGYSSFGNLLFGSSYNGYTFSVVPTLDNPSPGANPYTSGGYTLETYGSSDSGKINAIEVATPYAGFRDNANAYRAVGVVLENATKQFYQEQVGQVIY
;
A
#
# COMPACT_ATOMS: atom_id res chain seq x y z
N MET A 1 -50.53 -12.99 32.22
CA MET A 1 -50.57 -14.46 32.25
C MET A 1 -49.14 -14.90 32.07
N CYS A 2 -48.48 -15.23 33.21
CA CYS A 2 -47.07 -15.60 33.27
C CYS A 2 -46.90 -17.08 32.92
N ILE A 3 -45.96 -17.38 32.02
CA ILE A 3 -45.46 -18.74 31.83
C ILE A 3 -44.01 -18.76 32.29
N ARG A 4 -43.76 -19.52 33.38
CA ARG A 4 -42.47 -19.73 34.01
C ARG A 4 -41.69 -20.77 33.21
N ASP A 5 -40.47 -20.42 32.80
CA ASP A 5 -39.48 -21.37 32.33
C ASP A 5 -38.90 -22.17 33.50
N ARG A 6 -38.95 -23.49 33.38
CA ARG A 6 -38.34 -24.44 34.32
C ARG A 6 -36.92 -24.74 33.88
N LEU A 7 -35.97 -24.36 34.70
CA LEU A 7 -34.61 -24.89 34.66
C LEU A 7 -34.64 -26.40 34.98
N ILE A 8 -34.16 -27.21 34.06
CA ILE A 8 -33.86 -28.64 34.33
C ILE A 8 -32.36 -28.74 34.58
N THR A 9 -32.00 -28.92 35.86
CA THR A 9 -30.63 -29.23 36.27
C THR A 9 -30.44 -30.74 36.09
N ILE A 10 -29.59 -31.11 35.12
CA ILE A 10 -29.12 -32.50 34.97
C ILE A 10 -27.80 -32.62 35.70
N ILE A 11 -27.80 -33.34 36.80
CA ILE A 11 -26.59 -33.77 37.53
C ILE A 11 -26.10 -35.02 36.84
N LEU A 12 -25.01 -34.97 36.12
CA LEU A 12 -24.25 -36.11 35.64
C LEU A 12 -23.16 -36.45 36.66
N LEU A 13 -23.37 -37.54 37.35
CA LEU A 13 -22.37 -38.19 38.22
C LEU A 13 -21.25 -38.75 37.33
N GLY A 14 -20.02 -38.52 37.75
CA GLY A 14 -18.83 -38.83 37.02
C GLY A 14 -18.56 -40.31 36.82
N CYS A 15 -17.97 -40.64 35.71
CA CYS A 15 -16.99 -41.70 35.57
C CYS A 15 -15.72 -41.09 35.03
N SER A 16 -14.65 -41.18 35.83
CA SER A 16 -13.31 -40.80 35.42
C SER A 16 -12.76 -41.88 34.51
N ASP A 17 -12.79 -41.64 33.21
CA ASP A 17 -11.93 -42.32 32.25
C ASP A 17 -10.82 -41.36 31.80
N ASN A 18 -9.62 -41.61 32.33
CA ASN A 18 -8.37 -41.02 31.92
C ASN A 18 -7.98 -41.55 30.51
N ASN A 19 -8.67 -41.10 29.48
CA ASN A 19 -8.19 -41.19 28.11
C ASN A 19 -8.17 -39.77 27.54
N ARG A 20 -7.12 -39.01 27.93
CA ARG A 20 -6.74 -37.79 27.26
C ARG A 20 -6.19 -38.19 25.88
N ALA A 21 -7.10 -38.34 24.92
CA ALA A 21 -6.69 -38.36 23.51
C ALA A 21 -5.92 -37.06 23.25
N THR A 22 -4.59 -37.17 23.11
CA THR A 22 -3.79 -36.11 22.57
C THR A 22 -4.34 -35.83 21.18
N GLN A 23 -5.08 -34.72 21.02
CA GLN A 23 -5.39 -34.20 19.72
C GLN A 23 -4.02 -33.89 19.07
N SER A 24 -3.63 -34.76 18.14
CA SER A 24 -2.55 -34.50 17.22
C SER A 24 -3.01 -33.31 16.38
N THR A 25 -2.60 -32.12 16.77
CA THR A 25 -2.73 -30.96 15.91
C THR A 25 -1.82 -31.21 14.72
N VAL A 26 -2.41 -31.70 13.62
CA VAL A 26 -1.70 -31.71 12.33
C VAL A 26 -1.28 -30.26 12.11
N PRO A 27 0.01 -29.96 12.05
CA PRO A 27 0.44 -28.59 11.81
C PRO A 27 -0.15 -28.16 10.48
N THR A 28 -0.88 -27.05 10.47
CA THR A 28 -1.34 -26.42 9.23
C THR A 28 -0.06 -26.18 8.39
N PRO A 29 -0.02 -26.66 7.15
CA PRO A 29 1.16 -26.46 6.32
C PRO A 29 1.44 -24.97 6.20
N THR A 30 2.58 -24.53 6.73
CA THR A 30 3.05 -23.15 6.54
C THR A 30 3.41 -23.03 5.08
N VAL A 31 2.68 -22.23 4.32
CA VAL A 31 3.03 -21.91 2.94
C VAL A 31 4.31 -21.08 2.97
N ILE A 32 5.41 -21.68 2.54
CA ILE A 32 6.69 -20.97 2.42
C ILE A 32 6.74 -20.38 1.01
N TYR A 33 6.66 -19.06 0.92
CA TYR A 33 6.81 -18.34 -0.33
C TYR A 33 8.28 -18.06 -0.64
N THR A 34 8.66 -18.18 -1.90
CA THR A 34 10.01 -17.86 -2.37
C THR A 34 10.08 -16.38 -2.81
N PRO A 35 11.04 -15.58 -2.32
CA PRO A 35 11.20 -14.20 -2.78
C PRO A 35 11.33 -14.12 -4.30
N GLY A 36 10.59 -13.20 -4.92
CA GLY A 36 10.49 -13.02 -6.36
C GLY A 36 9.39 -13.84 -7.04
N GLU A 37 8.87 -14.89 -6.37
CA GLU A 37 7.74 -15.68 -6.86
C GLU A 37 6.48 -14.81 -6.99
N ILE A 38 5.65 -15.13 -8.00
CA ILE A 38 4.32 -14.53 -8.16
C ILE A 38 3.28 -15.57 -7.79
N VAL A 39 2.62 -15.35 -6.66
CA VAL A 39 1.47 -16.13 -6.22
C VAL A 39 0.21 -15.50 -6.81
N SER A 40 -0.73 -16.32 -7.23
CA SER A 40 -2.00 -15.85 -7.78
C SER A 40 -3.15 -16.59 -7.11
N ASP A 41 -4.30 -15.94 -6.98
CA ASP A 41 -5.53 -16.63 -6.70
C ASP A 41 -5.88 -17.59 -7.87
N GLY A 42 -6.77 -18.55 -7.62
CA GLY A 42 -7.09 -19.58 -8.61
C GLY A 42 -7.72 -19.06 -9.90
N GLN A 43 -8.12 -17.77 -9.93
CA GLN A 43 -8.74 -17.09 -11.07
C GLN A 43 -7.79 -16.12 -11.78
N GLY A 44 -6.64 -15.79 -11.19
CA GLY A 44 -5.74 -14.78 -11.70
C GLY A 44 -6.24 -13.35 -11.49
N TYR A 45 -7.21 -13.14 -10.62
CA TYR A 45 -7.80 -11.81 -10.35
C TYR A 45 -6.90 -10.97 -9.46
N VAL A 46 -6.18 -11.60 -8.54
CA VAL A 46 -5.23 -10.96 -7.66
C VAL A 46 -3.89 -11.69 -7.73
N GLN A 47 -2.82 -10.94 -7.79
CA GLN A 47 -1.46 -11.47 -7.78
C GLN A 47 -0.62 -10.80 -6.69
N TYR A 48 0.26 -11.60 -6.10
CA TYR A 48 1.24 -11.15 -5.12
C TYR A 48 2.63 -11.58 -5.54
N ARG A 49 3.52 -10.61 -5.80
CA ARG A 49 4.95 -10.87 -5.89
C ARG A 49 5.52 -10.87 -4.48
N VAL A 50 6.05 -12.00 -4.07
CA VAL A 50 6.64 -12.17 -2.76
C VAL A 50 7.96 -11.39 -2.65
N GLY A 51 8.07 -10.57 -1.62
CA GLY A 51 9.27 -9.80 -1.32
C GLY A 51 10.05 -10.39 -0.15
N ASN A 52 11.22 -9.78 0.11
CA ASN A 52 12.07 -10.03 1.26
C ASN A 52 12.75 -8.75 1.76
N THR A 53 12.09 -7.62 1.56
CA THR A 53 12.56 -6.28 1.92
C THR A 53 11.48 -5.51 2.68
N PRO A 54 11.78 -4.39 3.33
CA PRO A 54 10.78 -3.56 4.01
C PRO A 54 9.92 -2.72 3.06
N VAL A 55 9.90 -3.02 1.75
CA VAL A 55 9.17 -2.25 0.73
C VAL A 55 7.99 -3.04 0.22
N ILE A 56 6.81 -2.42 0.29
CA ILE A 56 5.54 -2.94 -0.24
C ILE A 56 5.04 -1.97 -1.31
N ILE A 57 4.53 -2.50 -2.40
CA ILE A 57 3.87 -1.71 -3.47
C ILE A 57 2.49 -2.29 -3.70
N THR A 58 1.49 -1.42 -3.84
CA THR A 58 0.13 -1.79 -4.21
C THR A 58 -0.25 -1.17 -5.55
N VAL A 59 -0.93 -1.95 -6.39
CA VAL A 59 -1.40 -1.54 -7.72
C VAL A 59 -2.89 -1.88 -7.83
N PRO A 60 -3.77 -1.03 -7.28
CA PRO A 60 -5.18 -1.35 -7.15
C PRO A 60 -5.98 -1.19 -8.45
N HIS A 61 -5.59 -0.29 -9.37
CA HIS A 61 -6.49 0.23 -10.40
C HIS A 61 -6.07 -0.03 -11.85
N ASP A 62 -4.99 -0.81 -12.12
CA ASP A 62 -4.54 -1.08 -13.50
C ASP A 62 -5.14 -2.36 -14.11
N GLY A 63 -6.02 -3.06 -13.40
CA GLY A 63 -6.64 -4.29 -13.86
C GLY A 63 -7.47 -4.13 -15.14
N THR A 64 -7.48 -5.19 -15.96
CA THR A 64 -8.21 -5.22 -17.24
C THR A 64 -9.20 -6.37 -17.36
N LEU A 65 -9.19 -7.30 -16.39
CA LEU A 65 -10.12 -8.42 -16.40
C LEU A 65 -11.54 -7.95 -16.08
N VAL A 66 -12.51 -8.41 -16.86
CA VAL A 66 -13.93 -8.04 -16.75
C VAL A 66 -14.77 -9.31 -16.56
N PRO A 67 -14.69 -9.99 -15.39
CA PRO A 67 -15.43 -11.23 -15.16
C PRO A 67 -16.94 -11.00 -15.27
N SER A 68 -17.61 -11.85 -16.05
CA SER A 68 -19.08 -11.76 -16.22
C SER A 68 -19.87 -12.06 -14.93
N THR A 69 -19.23 -12.70 -13.96
CA THR A 69 -19.79 -12.98 -12.63
C THR A 69 -19.79 -11.77 -11.69
N MET A 70 -19.01 -10.73 -12.03
CA MET A 70 -18.98 -9.49 -11.28
C MET A 70 -19.84 -8.44 -11.98
N ALA A 71 -20.80 -7.86 -11.26
CA ALA A 71 -21.59 -6.72 -11.73
C ALA A 71 -20.68 -5.49 -11.92
N ASP A 72 -21.11 -4.55 -12.76
CA ASP A 72 -20.43 -3.26 -12.88
C ASP A 72 -20.65 -2.43 -11.61
N ARG A 73 -19.59 -1.79 -11.15
CA ARG A 73 -19.60 -0.82 -10.07
C ARG A 73 -20.09 0.54 -10.57
N THR A 74 -20.58 1.32 -9.64
CA THR A 74 -20.82 2.78 -9.81
C THR A 74 -19.71 3.57 -9.11
N GLY A 75 -19.66 4.87 -9.36
CA GLY A 75 -18.64 5.77 -8.81
C GLY A 75 -17.42 5.88 -9.72
N ASP A 76 -16.26 6.15 -9.17
CA ASP A 76 -15.02 6.23 -9.93
C ASP A 76 -14.60 4.84 -10.40
N THR A 77 -14.49 4.68 -11.71
CA THR A 77 -14.11 3.46 -12.41
C THR A 77 -12.96 3.67 -13.40
N ALA A 78 -12.33 4.85 -13.36
CA ALA A 78 -11.17 5.16 -14.20
C ALA A 78 -10.04 4.17 -13.92
N ARG A 79 -9.34 3.78 -14.98
CA ARG A 79 -8.23 2.86 -14.89
C ARG A 79 -6.91 3.61 -14.80
N ALA A 80 -6.11 3.31 -13.79
CA ALA A 80 -4.74 3.82 -13.62
C ALA A 80 -3.76 3.14 -14.62
N VAL A 81 -3.92 3.42 -15.91
CA VAL A 81 -3.20 2.76 -17.01
C VAL A 81 -1.68 2.81 -16.79
N ASN A 82 -1.04 1.65 -16.89
CA ASN A 82 0.40 1.44 -16.77
C ASN A 82 1.00 1.65 -15.36
N THR A 83 0.22 1.79 -14.29
CA THR A 83 0.78 1.74 -12.92
C THR A 83 1.39 0.37 -12.63
N ARG A 84 0.83 -0.73 -13.17
CA ARG A 84 1.46 -2.05 -13.13
C ARG A 84 2.83 -2.04 -13.81
N LYS A 85 2.97 -1.39 -14.95
CA LYS A 85 4.26 -1.27 -15.66
C LYS A 85 5.28 -0.50 -14.84
N VAL A 86 4.86 0.54 -14.14
CA VAL A 86 5.72 1.27 -13.19
C VAL A 86 6.22 0.32 -12.09
N ALA A 87 5.33 -0.42 -11.43
CA ALA A 87 5.70 -1.36 -10.37
C ALA A 87 6.62 -2.49 -10.88
N GLU A 88 6.39 -3.00 -12.09
CA GLU A 88 7.26 -3.99 -12.73
C GLU A 88 8.67 -3.43 -13.01
N GLN A 89 8.79 -2.19 -13.49
CA GLN A 89 10.09 -1.53 -13.69
C GLN A 89 10.79 -1.25 -12.36
N PHE A 90 10.06 -0.75 -11.35
CA PHE A 90 10.58 -0.61 -10.01
C PHE A 90 11.21 -1.93 -9.54
N ALA A 91 10.47 -3.04 -9.61
CA ALA A 91 10.95 -4.35 -9.15
C ALA A 91 12.18 -4.85 -9.92
N VAL A 92 12.27 -4.61 -11.22
CA VAL A 92 13.42 -4.98 -12.05
C VAL A 92 14.69 -4.24 -11.60
N PHE A 93 14.60 -2.92 -11.43
CA PHE A 93 15.76 -2.12 -11.02
C PHE A 93 16.09 -2.34 -9.55
N PHE A 94 15.09 -2.49 -8.70
CA PHE A 94 15.28 -2.81 -7.29
C PHE A 94 16.05 -4.13 -7.12
N ASN A 95 15.64 -5.19 -7.81
CA ASN A 95 16.34 -6.47 -7.77
C ASN A 95 17.79 -6.38 -8.27
N ALA A 96 17.99 -5.67 -9.39
CA ALA A 96 19.32 -5.48 -9.97
C ALA A 96 20.26 -4.66 -9.05
N ASN A 97 19.71 -3.68 -8.35
CA ASN A 97 20.46 -2.74 -7.51
C ASN A 97 20.52 -3.14 -6.02
N SER A 98 19.95 -4.30 -5.64
CA SER A 98 19.87 -4.77 -4.25
C SER A 98 20.28 -6.23 -4.11
N ASN A 99 21.31 -6.67 -4.85
CA ASN A 99 21.85 -8.04 -4.77
C ASN A 99 20.79 -9.16 -4.88
N GLY A 100 19.76 -8.95 -5.72
CA GLY A 100 18.70 -9.95 -5.96
C GLY A 100 17.56 -9.91 -4.95
N LEU A 101 17.42 -8.88 -4.12
CA LEU A 101 16.27 -8.70 -3.23
C LEU A 101 15.04 -8.24 -4.02
N PHE A 102 13.85 -8.47 -3.47
CA PHE A 102 12.57 -8.15 -4.08
C PHE A 102 11.68 -7.33 -3.15
N PRO A 103 11.01 -6.28 -3.65
CA PRO A 103 9.89 -5.66 -2.95
C PRO A 103 8.67 -6.60 -2.96
N HIS A 104 7.80 -6.48 -1.97
CA HIS A 104 6.47 -7.06 -2.03
C HIS A 104 5.61 -6.26 -2.98
N ILE A 105 4.85 -6.91 -3.89
CA ILE A 105 3.94 -6.17 -4.80
C ILE A 105 2.61 -6.89 -4.90
N ILE A 106 1.51 -6.19 -4.62
CA ILE A 106 0.15 -6.68 -4.73
C ILE A 106 -0.52 -6.05 -5.96
N TYR A 107 -1.01 -6.88 -6.88
CA TYR A 107 -1.68 -6.45 -8.10
C TYR A 107 -3.16 -6.86 -8.08
N ASN A 108 -4.05 -5.92 -8.32
CA ASN A 108 -5.41 -6.20 -8.75
C ASN A 108 -5.46 -6.26 -10.28
N ASN A 109 -5.84 -7.42 -10.83
CA ASN A 109 -5.98 -7.62 -12.27
C ASN A 109 -7.41 -7.39 -12.78
N VAL A 110 -8.38 -7.28 -11.86
CA VAL A 110 -9.77 -6.99 -12.18
C VAL A 110 -9.93 -5.52 -12.50
N SER A 111 -10.68 -5.20 -13.56
CA SER A 111 -10.99 -3.82 -13.94
C SER A 111 -11.65 -3.07 -12.78
N ARG A 112 -11.29 -1.80 -12.60
CA ARG A 112 -11.90 -0.91 -11.60
C ARG A 112 -13.40 -0.76 -11.82
N THR A 113 -13.92 -1.07 -13.03
CA THR A 113 -15.36 -1.17 -13.28
C THR A 113 -16.05 -2.32 -12.55
N LYS A 114 -15.31 -3.28 -12.03
CA LYS A 114 -15.82 -4.49 -11.35
C LYS A 114 -15.39 -4.58 -9.89
N LEU A 115 -14.21 -4.09 -9.56
CA LEU A 115 -13.60 -4.16 -8.23
C LEU A 115 -12.68 -2.97 -7.99
N ASP A 116 -12.84 -2.32 -6.86
CA ASP A 116 -11.92 -1.30 -6.37
C ASP A 116 -11.38 -1.70 -4.98
N PRO A 117 -10.19 -2.29 -4.89
CA PRO A 117 -9.64 -2.67 -3.60
C PRO A 117 -9.05 -1.49 -2.80
N ASP A 118 -8.95 -0.30 -3.40
CA ASP A 118 -8.55 0.92 -2.70
C ASP A 118 -9.74 1.75 -2.21
N ALA A 119 -10.89 1.13 -2.10
CA ALA A 119 -12.07 1.63 -1.43
C ALA A 119 -12.46 0.68 -0.29
N ASN A 120 -13.30 1.10 0.65
CA ASN A 120 -13.86 0.17 1.63
C ASN A 120 -14.69 -0.94 0.94
N LEU A 121 -14.92 -2.05 1.62
CA LEU A 121 -15.60 -3.22 1.04
C LEU A 121 -16.96 -2.88 0.42
N THR A 122 -17.73 -2.00 1.06
CA THR A 122 -19.07 -1.62 0.59
C THR A 122 -19.01 -0.93 -0.76
N ASP A 123 -18.07 0.00 -0.93
CA ASP A 123 -17.91 0.77 -2.15
C ASP A 123 -17.06 0.00 -3.19
N GLY A 124 -16.08 -0.77 -2.73
CA GLY A 124 -15.15 -1.51 -3.57
C GLY A 124 -15.75 -2.73 -4.27
N ALA A 125 -16.61 -3.50 -3.58
CA ALA A 125 -17.22 -4.72 -4.11
C ALA A 125 -18.74 -4.58 -4.36
N GLN A 126 -19.39 -3.56 -3.80
CA GLN A 126 -20.81 -3.21 -3.96
C GLN A 126 -21.78 -4.40 -3.80
N GLY A 127 -21.50 -5.28 -2.81
CA GLY A 127 -22.33 -6.43 -2.46
C GLY A 127 -22.25 -7.61 -3.45
N ASN A 128 -21.41 -7.54 -4.48
CA ASN A 128 -21.20 -8.70 -5.36
C ASN A 128 -20.28 -9.72 -4.68
N SER A 129 -20.74 -10.98 -4.55
CA SER A 129 -20.03 -12.02 -3.82
C SER A 129 -18.68 -12.39 -4.43
N TYR A 130 -18.54 -12.39 -5.76
CA TYR A 130 -17.27 -12.68 -6.43
C TYR A 130 -16.27 -11.53 -6.29
N ALA A 131 -16.76 -10.28 -6.38
CA ALA A 131 -15.92 -9.11 -6.11
C ALA A 131 -15.49 -9.08 -4.64
N THR A 132 -16.37 -9.43 -3.69
CA THR A 132 -16.05 -9.56 -2.27
C THR A 132 -14.93 -10.59 -2.00
N LEU A 133 -14.96 -11.73 -2.68
CA LEU A 133 -13.91 -12.75 -2.56
C LEU A 133 -12.56 -12.22 -3.07
N SER A 134 -12.56 -11.59 -4.24
CA SER A 134 -11.33 -11.01 -4.81
C SER A 134 -10.80 -9.84 -3.98
N TYR A 135 -11.70 -9.01 -3.43
CA TYR A 135 -11.38 -7.97 -2.46
C TYR A 135 -10.66 -8.57 -1.23
N GLY A 136 -11.26 -9.61 -0.64
CA GLY A 136 -10.67 -10.31 0.50
C GLY A 136 -9.30 -10.92 0.18
N THR A 137 -9.11 -11.48 -1.02
CA THR A 137 -7.81 -12.02 -1.45
C THR A 137 -6.75 -10.92 -1.59
N TYR A 138 -7.11 -9.77 -2.17
CA TYR A 138 -6.19 -8.63 -2.30
C TYR A 138 -5.69 -8.16 -0.92
N HIS A 139 -6.61 -7.93 0.00
CA HIS A 139 -6.26 -7.50 1.35
C HIS A 139 -5.53 -8.58 2.17
N SER A 140 -5.84 -9.86 1.94
CA SER A 140 -5.10 -10.97 2.55
C SER A 140 -3.64 -11.03 2.07
N TYR A 141 -3.37 -10.84 0.77
CA TYR A 141 -2.01 -10.77 0.26
C TYR A 141 -1.26 -9.55 0.77
N LEU A 142 -1.94 -8.40 0.84
CA LEU A 142 -1.34 -7.19 1.42
C LEU A 142 -1.01 -7.41 2.91
N GLN A 143 -1.90 -8.00 3.69
CA GLN A 143 -1.62 -8.32 5.09
C GLN A 143 -0.46 -9.30 5.23
N THR A 144 -0.38 -10.33 4.37
CA THR A 144 0.77 -11.27 4.35
C THR A 144 2.10 -10.55 4.11
N ALA A 145 2.11 -9.55 3.22
CA ALA A 145 3.29 -8.73 2.98
C ALA A 145 3.64 -7.87 4.21
N ILE A 146 2.65 -7.25 4.84
CA ILE A 146 2.79 -6.46 6.07
C ILE A 146 3.33 -7.32 7.21
N ASP A 147 2.72 -8.47 7.47
CA ASP A 147 3.16 -9.40 8.52
C ASP A 147 4.61 -9.85 8.31
N SER A 148 5.00 -10.09 7.05
CA SER A 148 6.39 -10.41 6.71
C SER A 148 7.34 -9.26 7.01
N VAL A 149 6.98 -8.03 6.67
CA VAL A 149 7.79 -6.84 6.95
C VAL A 149 7.89 -6.61 8.46
N GLU A 150 6.79 -6.63 9.18
CA GLU A 150 6.75 -6.38 10.63
C GLU A 150 7.50 -7.45 11.44
N ALA A 151 7.58 -8.68 10.93
CA ALA A 151 8.32 -9.76 11.56
C ALA A 151 9.84 -9.63 11.41
N HIS A 152 10.32 -8.97 10.35
CA HIS A 152 11.75 -8.96 10.02
C HIS A 152 12.40 -7.57 10.05
N PHE A 153 11.58 -6.49 10.07
CA PHE A 153 12.05 -5.11 10.01
C PHE A 153 11.38 -4.26 11.10
N ASP A 154 12.07 -3.23 11.55
CA ASP A 154 11.55 -2.29 12.55
C ASP A 154 10.62 -1.24 11.94
N SER A 155 10.70 -1.07 10.62
CA SER A 155 9.88 -0.12 9.85
C SER A 155 9.71 -0.63 8.43
N GLY A 156 8.57 -0.34 7.80
CA GLY A 156 8.31 -0.62 6.40
C GLY A 156 7.79 0.62 5.66
N VAL A 157 7.95 0.62 4.34
CA VAL A 157 7.38 1.64 3.44
C VAL A 157 6.42 0.95 2.48
N LEU A 158 5.18 1.45 2.41
CA LEU A 158 4.17 1.05 1.44
C LEU A 158 3.94 2.19 0.45
N LEU A 159 4.09 1.91 -0.84
CA LEU A 159 3.76 2.82 -1.93
C LEU A 159 2.47 2.36 -2.61
N ASN A 160 1.38 3.14 -2.49
CA ASN A 160 0.13 2.88 -3.21
C ASN A 160 0.15 3.61 -4.55
N LEU A 161 0.28 2.89 -5.66
CA LEU A 161 0.42 3.48 -7.00
C LEU A 161 -0.95 3.72 -7.62
N VAL A 162 -1.35 4.98 -7.70
CA VAL A 162 -2.63 5.42 -8.25
C VAL A 162 -2.45 6.46 -9.36
N GLU A 163 -3.55 6.97 -9.86
CA GLU A 163 -3.58 8.01 -10.88
C GLU A 163 -4.24 9.28 -10.38
N HIS A 164 -3.97 10.37 -11.06
CA HIS A 164 -4.78 11.58 -11.02
C HIS A 164 -4.89 12.18 -12.44
N ASP A 165 -5.93 12.96 -12.66
CA ASP A 165 -6.21 13.72 -13.90
C ASP A 165 -6.16 15.25 -13.67
N HIS A 166 -5.54 15.68 -12.60
CA HIS A 166 -5.41 17.09 -12.23
C HIS A 166 -4.60 17.86 -13.29
N SER A 167 -4.87 19.16 -13.42
CA SER A 167 -4.27 20.02 -14.46
C SER A 167 -2.76 20.18 -14.31
N VAL A 168 -2.21 20.09 -13.09
CA VAL A 168 -0.78 20.16 -12.83
C VAL A 168 -0.19 18.76 -13.01
N GLN A 169 0.70 18.62 -14.00
CA GLN A 169 1.33 17.34 -14.33
C GLN A 169 2.56 17.13 -13.43
N GLN A 170 2.34 16.46 -12.29
CA GLN A 170 3.38 16.21 -11.27
C GLN A 170 3.05 14.93 -10.50
N PHE A 171 4.03 14.37 -9.77
CA PHE A 171 3.73 13.44 -8.70
C PHE A 171 2.98 14.16 -7.57
N GLU A 172 1.92 13.57 -7.09
CA GLU A 172 1.25 13.97 -5.85
C GLU A 172 1.47 12.87 -4.82
N LEU A 173 2.06 13.22 -3.69
CA LEU A 173 2.41 12.27 -2.63
C LEU A 173 1.48 12.46 -1.44
N GLY A 174 0.52 11.56 -1.29
CA GLY A 174 -0.44 11.58 -0.19
C GLY A 174 0.12 10.94 1.09
N TYR A 175 -0.18 11.59 2.22
CA TYR A 175 0.23 11.17 3.57
C TYR A 175 -0.95 11.21 4.55
N LEU A 176 -2.20 11.15 4.06
CA LEU A 176 -3.45 11.47 4.78
C LEU A 176 -3.50 12.93 5.28
N LEU A 177 -2.71 13.80 4.68
CA LEU A 177 -2.69 15.23 4.95
C LEU A 177 -3.38 15.98 3.82
N SER A 178 -4.36 16.79 4.15
CA SER A 178 -5.04 17.63 3.16
C SER A 178 -4.11 18.73 2.62
N ALA A 179 -4.47 19.33 1.49
CA ALA A 179 -3.83 20.54 0.97
C ALA A 179 -3.73 21.65 2.03
N ASN A 180 -4.78 21.81 2.86
CA ASN A 180 -4.79 22.80 3.95
C ASN A 180 -3.75 22.47 5.03
N ASN A 181 -3.54 21.20 5.37
CA ASN A 181 -2.48 20.80 6.31
C ASN A 181 -1.10 21.14 5.72
N LEU A 182 -0.89 20.83 4.44
CA LEU A 182 0.37 21.13 3.75
C LEU A 182 0.62 22.65 3.53
N ASN A 183 -0.40 23.48 3.58
CA ASN A 183 -0.27 24.94 3.52
C ASN A 183 0.18 25.57 4.86
N LEU A 184 0.20 24.82 5.94
CA LEU A 184 0.64 25.31 7.25
C LEU A 184 2.15 25.53 7.31
N SER A 185 2.60 26.33 8.29
CA SER A 185 4.04 26.41 8.60
C SER A 185 4.58 25.06 9.07
N ASN A 186 5.88 24.83 8.98
CA ASN A 186 6.51 23.58 9.43
C ASN A 186 6.18 23.27 10.90
N SER A 187 6.23 24.29 11.77
CA SER A 187 5.90 24.10 13.19
C SER A 187 4.46 23.67 13.40
N ALA A 188 3.50 24.24 12.68
CA ALA A 188 2.10 23.84 12.77
C ALA A 188 1.85 22.47 12.14
N LEU A 189 2.52 22.14 11.02
CA LEU A 189 2.40 20.83 10.37
C LEU A 189 2.89 19.70 11.30
N ASN A 190 3.89 19.92 12.12
CA ASN A 190 4.41 18.91 13.05
C ASN A 190 3.33 18.40 14.03
N SER A 191 2.30 19.18 14.35
CA SER A 191 1.20 18.72 15.21
C SER A 191 0.23 17.74 14.54
N TYR A 192 0.36 17.52 13.24
CA TYR A 192 -0.47 16.58 12.47
C TYR A 192 0.16 15.20 12.28
N SER A 193 1.34 14.94 12.86
CA SER A 193 2.04 13.65 12.69
C SER A 193 1.15 12.44 13.00
N SER A 194 0.38 12.50 14.10
CA SER A 194 -0.51 11.40 14.51
C SER A 194 -1.68 11.13 13.58
N GLN A 195 -1.98 12.05 12.65
CA GLN A 195 -3.03 11.87 11.64
C GLN A 195 -2.48 11.35 10.31
N SER A 196 -1.16 11.27 10.20
CA SER A 196 -0.48 10.91 8.97
C SER A 196 -0.23 9.42 8.87
N SER A 197 -0.34 8.88 7.67
CA SER A 197 0.01 7.50 7.33
C SER A 197 1.50 7.15 7.50
N VAL A 198 2.35 8.13 7.80
CA VAL A 198 3.80 7.97 8.11
C VAL A 198 4.14 8.38 9.54
N ASN A 199 3.19 8.27 10.47
CA ASN A 199 3.36 8.66 11.88
C ASN A 199 4.47 7.87 12.60
N GLN A 200 4.60 6.57 12.32
CA GLN A 200 5.64 5.74 12.93
C GLN A 200 7.04 6.27 12.55
N MET A 201 7.23 6.69 11.31
CA MET A 201 8.49 7.27 10.85
C MET A 201 8.84 8.55 11.62
N ALA A 202 7.84 9.38 11.96
CA ALA A 202 8.05 10.56 12.80
C ALA A 202 8.51 10.22 14.23
N SER A 203 8.28 9.00 14.69
CA SER A 203 8.70 8.54 16.02
C SER A 203 10.10 7.94 16.06
N ILE A 204 10.62 7.47 14.92
CA ILE A 204 11.92 6.78 14.83
C ILE A 204 13.00 7.62 14.14
N SER A 205 12.61 8.52 13.24
CA SER A 205 13.55 9.40 12.53
C SER A 205 14.10 10.49 13.44
N ALA A 206 15.33 10.93 13.16
CA ALA A 206 15.89 12.12 13.78
C ALA A 206 15.32 13.43 13.21
N ALA A 207 14.65 13.38 12.05
CA ALA A 207 14.02 14.51 11.39
C ALA A 207 12.69 14.86 12.04
N THR A 208 12.30 16.14 12.00
CA THR A 208 10.94 16.55 12.40
C THR A 208 9.92 16.03 11.38
N PHE A 209 8.66 15.92 11.78
CA PHE A 209 7.60 15.44 10.88
C PHE A 209 7.51 16.25 9.58
N SER A 210 7.61 17.58 9.66
CA SER A 210 7.61 18.43 8.47
C SER A 210 8.82 18.19 7.55
N GLU A 211 9.97 17.82 8.11
CA GLU A 211 11.16 17.45 7.31
C GLU A 211 10.96 16.09 6.63
N ILE A 212 10.31 15.11 7.29
CA ILE A 212 9.96 13.81 6.69
C ILE A 212 9.02 14.00 5.50
N VAL A 213 8.02 14.88 5.63
CA VAL A 213 6.98 15.07 4.59
C VAL A 213 7.47 15.92 3.42
N ARG A 214 8.27 16.98 3.69
CA ARG A 214 8.64 17.98 2.67
C ARG A 214 10.02 18.62 2.85
N GLY A 215 10.88 18.05 3.69
CA GLY A 215 12.26 18.54 3.87
C GLY A 215 13.23 18.02 2.81
N TYR A 216 14.52 18.28 3.01
CA TYR A 216 15.59 17.91 2.08
C TYR A 216 15.65 16.38 1.83
N SER A 217 15.51 15.57 2.87
CA SER A 217 15.50 14.09 2.79
C SER A 217 14.10 13.49 2.76
N SER A 218 13.05 14.28 2.47
CA SER A 218 11.71 13.77 2.25
C SER A 218 11.63 12.93 0.97
N PHE A 219 10.69 11.99 0.93
CA PHE A 219 10.47 11.16 -0.25
C PHE A 219 10.25 12.00 -1.51
N GLY A 220 9.43 13.05 -1.40
CA GLY A 220 9.15 13.95 -2.51
C GLY A 220 10.38 14.70 -3.00
N ASN A 221 11.23 15.20 -2.10
CA ASN A 221 12.43 15.93 -2.50
C ASN A 221 13.47 15.00 -3.13
N LEU A 222 13.62 13.77 -2.62
CA LEU A 222 14.49 12.75 -3.21
C LEU A 222 14.01 12.32 -4.59
N LEU A 223 12.68 12.18 -4.76
CA LEU A 223 12.06 11.87 -6.05
C LEU A 223 12.25 13.01 -7.06
N PHE A 224 12.04 14.26 -6.65
CA PHE A 224 12.29 15.46 -7.48
C PHE A 224 13.76 15.57 -7.92
N GLY A 225 14.70 15.24 -7.03
CA GLY A 225 16.14 15.23 -7.33
C GLY A 225 16.60 14.07 -8.20
N SER A 226 15.74 13.05 -8.43
CA SER A 226 16.06 11.87 -9.23
C SER A 226 15.76 12.08 -10.71
N SER A 227 16.55 11.44 -11.58
CA SER A 227 16.32 11.46 -13.02
C SER A 227 16.72 10.12 -13.66
N TYR A 228 16.13 9.82 -14.80
CA TYR A 228 16.50 8.65 -15.59
C TYR A 228 16.32 8.91 -17.10
N ASN A 229 17.40 8.71 -17.86
CA ASN A 229 17.42 8.89 -19.32
C ASN A 229 16.83 10.23 -19.80
N GLY A 230 17.13 11.33 -19.07
CA GLY A 230 16.64 12.67 -19.37
C GLY A 230 15.23 12.99 -18.88
N TYR A 231 14.52 12.01 -18.28
CA TYR A 231 13.26 12.26 -17.59
C TYR A 231 13.52 12.85 -16.21
N THR A 232 12.87 13.96 -15.93
CA THR A 232 12.76 14.60 -14.62
C THR A 232 11.29 14.88 -14.34
N PHE A 233 10.90 14.95 -13.09
CA PHE A 233 9.50 15.06 -12.72
C PHE A 233 9.28 16.16 -11.67
N SER A 234 8.20 16.92 -11.84
CA SER A 234 7.69 17.78 -10.77
C SER A 234 7.04 16.91 -9.69
N VAL A 235 7.12 17.34 -8.45
CA VAL A 235 6.62 16.59 -7.27
C VAL A 235 6.04 17.57 -6.25
N VAL A 236 4.98 17.15 -5.57
CA VAL A 236 4.42 17.83 -4.39
C VAL A 236 4.03 16.78 -3.33
N PRO A 237 4.37 16.99 -2.02
CA PRO A 237 5.20 18.06 -1.48
C PRO A 237 6.70 17.80 -1.65
N THR A 238 7.49 18.86 -1.74
CA THR A 238 8.96 18.86 -1.70
C THR A 238 9.46 20.05 -0.87
N LEU A 239 10.76 20.21 -0.75
CA LEU A 239 11.35 21.38 -0.10
C LEU A 239 10.97 22.70 -0.82
N ASP A 240 11.05 22.71 -2.16
CA ASP A 240 10.79 23.89 -2.97
C ASP A 240 9.31 24.04 -3.39
N ASN A 241 8.55 22.95 -3.35
CA ASN A 241 7.09 22.91 -3.62
C ASN A 241 6.37 22.23 -2.43
N PRO A 242 6.31 22.90 -1.26
CA PRO A 242 5.91 22.25 0.00
C PRO A 242 4.42 21.94 0.13
N SER A 243 3.59 22.47 -0.78
CA SER A 243 2.15 22.27 -0.74
C SER A 243 1.53 22.46 -2.13
N PRO A 244 0.36 21.85 -2.41
CA PRO A 244 -0.34 22.04 -3.68
C PRO A 244 -1.00 23.44 -3.80
N GLY A 245 -1.00 24.23 -2.73
CA GLY A 245 -1.68 25.52 -2.70
C GLY A 245 -3.19 25.34 -2.83
N ALA A 246 -3.78 25.98 -3.85
CA ALA A 246 -5.21 25.87 -4.18
C ALA A 246 -5.50 24.83 -5.27
N ASN A 247 -4.49 24.13 -5.78
CA ASN A 247 -4.70 23.11 -6.80
C ASN A 247 -5.34 21.85 -6.19
N PRO A 248 -6.10 21.07 -6.97
CA PRO A 248 -6.49 19.72 -6.58
C PRO A 248 -5.29 18.89 -6.17
N TYR A 249 -5.50 17.98 -5.22
CA TYR A 249 -4.42 17.18 -4.66
C TYR A 249 -4.94 15.86 -4.09
N THR A 250 -4.23 14.78 -4.36
CA THR A 250 -4.52 13.44 -3.86
C THR A 250 -3.82 13.23 -2.52
N SER A 251 -4.59 13.30 -1.42
CA SER A 251 -4.04 13.25 -0.05
C SER A 251 -3.81 11.84 0.48
N GLY A 252 -4.30 10.82 -0.21
CA GLY A 252 -4.34 9.43 0.21
C GLY A 252 -5.76 8.89 0.29
N GLY A 253 -5.90 7.57 0.26
CA GLY A 253 -7.16 6.85 0.25
C GLY A 253 -7.22 5.70 1.25
N TYR A 254 -8.14 4.76 1.01
CA TYR A 254 -8.47 3.67 1.91
C TYR A 254 -7.26 2.79 2.28
N THR A 255 -6.36 2.51 1.34
CA THR A 255 -5.14 1.74 1.63
C THR A 255 -4.28 2.42 2.69
N LEU A 256 -4.10 3.75 2.61
CA LEU A 256 -3.33 4.50 3.58
C LEU A 256 -4.03 4.59 4.94
N GLU A 257 -5.34 4.77 4.94
CA GLU A 257 -6.17 4.81 6.16
C GLU A 257 -6.11 3.48 6.92
N THR A 258 -6.10 2.36 6.17
CA THR A 258 -6.17 1.02 6.76
C THR A 258 -4.81 0.46 7.17
N TYR A 259 -3.76 0.74 6.40
CA TYR A 259 -2.46 0.08 6.54
C TYR A 259 -1.31 1.03 6.87
N GLY A 260 -1.53 2.33 6.81
CA GLY A 260 -0.56 3.33 7.27
C GLY A 260 -0.47 3.39 8.79
N SER A 261 0.54 4.06 9.29
CA SER A 261 0.87 4.08 10.72
C SER A 261 0.15 5.18 11.52
N SER A 262 -0.95 5.76 11.01
CA SER A 262 -1.72 6.79 11.73
C SER A 262 -2.25 6.29 13.08
N ASP A 263 -2.77 5.06 13.14
CA ASP A 263 -3.30 4.48 14.37
C ASP A 263 -2.24 3.68 15.14
N SER A 264 -1.40 2.94 14.44
CA SER A 264 -0.31 2.12 15.01
C SER A 264 0.39 1.35 13.87
N GLY A 265 1.31 0.45 14.21
CA GLY A 265 2.00 -0.41 13.25
C GLY A 265 3.32 0.18 12.77
N LYS A 266 4.01 -0.58 11.94
CA LYS A 266 5.36 -0.24 11.45
C LYS A 266 5.37 0.19 9.98
N ILE A 267 4.22 0.21 9.30
CA ILE A 267 4.14 0.50 7.88
C ILE A 267 3.85 1.97 7.65
N ASN A 268 4.76 2.65 6.98
CA ASN A 268 4.63 4.05 6.58
C ASN A 268 4.12 4.08 5.14
N ALA A 269 2.84 4.38 4.96
CA ALA A 269 2.19 4.33 3.67
C ALA A 269 2.20 5.70 2.98
N ILE A 270 2.57 5.71 1.71
CA ILE A 270 2.60 6.91 0.85
C ILE A 270 1.75 6.63 -0.39
N GLU A 271 0.77 7.47 -0.65
CA GLU A 271 0.09 7.48 -1.94
C GLU A 271 0.99 8.12 -2.98
N VAL A 272 1.16 7.44 -4.10
CA VAL A 272 1.94 7.92 -5.24
C VAL A 272 0.99 8.08 -6.41
N ALA A 273 0.34 9.24 -6.48
CA ALA A 273 -0.55 9.57 -7.58
C ALA A 273 0.22 10.23 -8.73
N THR A 274 0.02 9.71 -9.94
CA THR A 274 0.72 10.20 -11.13
C THR A 274 -0.25 10.49 -12.26
N PRO A 275 0.01 11.53 -13.09
CA PRO A 275 -0.74 11.73 -14.33
C PRO A 275 -0.37 10.66 -15.37
N TYR A 276 -1.19 10.50 -16.40
CA TYR A 276 -0.87 9.59 -17.51
C TYR A 276 0.20 10.17 -18.43
N ALA A 277 -0.02 11.38 -18.93
CA ALA A 277 0.83 12.02 -19.93
C ALA A 277 2.22 12.37 -19.37
N GLY A 278 3.26 11.94 -20.03
CA GLY A 278 4.66 12.17 -19.65
C GLY A 278 5.17 11.29 -18.49
N PHE A 279 4.29 10.55 -17.82
CA PHE A 279 4.63 9.67 -16.69
C PHE A 279 4.44 8.20 -17.02
N ARG A 280 3.32 7.83 -17.67
CA ARG A 280 2.94 6.44 -17.87
C ARG A 280 2.46 6.13 -19.29
N ASP A 281 2.48 7.11 -20.18
CA ASP A 281 1.94 7.06 -21.54
C ASP A 281 2.77 6.23 -22.53
N ASN A 282 4.03 5.96 -22.23
CA ASN A 282 4.91 5.16 -23.06
C ASN A 282 5.97 4.39 -22.26
N ALA A 283 6.68 3.47 -22.94
CA ALA A 283 7.62 2.56 -22.30
C ALA A 283 8.81 3.27 -21.61
N ASN A 284 9.29 4.36 -22.16
CA ASN A 284 10.39 5.12 -21.56
C ASN A 284 9.91 5.90 -20.34
N ALA A 285 8.71 6.47 -20.41
CA ALA A 285 8.10 7.22 -19.32
C ALA A 285 7.83 6.33 -18.10
N TYR A 286 7.06 5.23 -18.22
CA TYR A 286 6.79 4.39 -17.07
C TYR A 286 8.05 3.68 -16.52
N ARG A 287 9.06 3.42 -17.38
CA ARG A 287 10.37 2.94 -16.91
C ARG A 287 11.07 4.01 -16.09
N ALA A 288 11.11 5.25 -16.55
CA ALA A 288 11.73 6.34 -15.84
C ALA A 288 11.06 6.54 -14.46
N VAL A 289 9.71 6.55 -14.41
CA VAL A 289 8.96 6.61 -13.16
C VAL A 289 9.34 5.47 -12.22
N GLY A 290 9.39 4.22 -12.70
CA GLY A 290 9.76 3.07 -11.87
C GLY A 290 11.18 3.18 -11.28
N VAL A 291 12.15 3.67 -12.08
CA VAL A 291 13.55 3.85 -11.63
C VAL A 291 13.68 4.97 -10.60
N VAL A 292 13.07 6.14 -10.84
CA VAL A 292 13.18 7.25 -9.89
C VAL A 292 12.47 6.96 -8.58
N LEU A 293 11.35 6.22 -8.62
CA LEU A 293 10.68 5.71 -7.42
C LEU A 293 11.56 4.72 -6.63
N GLU A 294 12.23 3.80 -7.31
CA GLU A 294 13.15 2.86 -6.69
C GLU A 294 14.29 3.56 -5.97
N ASN A 295 14.98 4.47 -6.65
CA ASN A 295 16.06 5.24 -6.09
C ASN A 295 15.60 6.06 -4.88
N ALA A 296 14.51 6.81 -5.02
CA ALA A 296 13.96 7.63 -3.94
C ALA A 296 13.52 6.78 -2.73
N THR A 297 12.92 5.60 -2.96
CA THR A 297 12.48 4.71 -1.89
C THR A 297 13.65 4.20 -1.06
N LYS A 298 14.71 3.71 -1.70
CA LYS A 298 15.90 3.21 -1.00
C LYS A 298 16.59 4.32 -0.21
N GLN A 299 16.76 5.49 -0.82
CA GLN A 299 17.38 6.62 -0.17
C GLN A 299 16.52 7.15 0.99
N PHE A 300 15.20 7.29 0.80
CA PHE A 300 14.27 7.71 1.85
C PHE A 300 14.29 6.75 3.04
N TYR A 301 14.28 5.44 2.79
CA TYR A 301 14.37 4.45 3.84
C TYR A 301 15.69 4.57 4.62
N GLN A 302 16.80 4.75 3.93
CA GLN A 302 18.11 4.96 4.55
C GLN A 302 18.15 6.23 5.39
N GLU A 303 17.64 7.35 4.87
CA GLU A 303 17.66 8.65 5.56
C GLU A 303 16.75 8.68 6.79
N GLN A 304 15.58 8.04 6.74
CA GLN A 304 14.60 8.12 7.81
C GLN A 304 14.71 6.97 8.83
N VAL A 305 15.10 5.78 8.40
CA VAL A 305 15.21 4.58 9.26
C VAL A 305 16.66 4.28 9.65
N GLY A 306 17.63 4.81 8.91
CA GLY A 306 19.06 4.57 9.16
C GLY A 306 19.55 3.19 8.67
N GLN A 307 18.75 2.47 7.88
CA GLN A 307 19.09 1.14 7.36
C GLN A 307 19.20 1.17 5.84
N VAL A 308 20.19 0.48 5.29
CA VAL A 308 20.40 0.37 3.84
C VAL A 308 19.74 -0.90 3.31
N ILE A 309 19.00 -0.77 2.21
CA ILE A 309 18.46 -1.89 1.46
C ILE A 309 19.47 -2.21 0.34
N TYR A 310 20.20 -3.30 0.53
CA TYR A 310 21.28 -3.74 -0.37
C TYR A 310 20.75 -4.58 -1.51
#